data_69826bda7628a8afa64d9872ac0d7fc7
#
_entry.id   69826bda7628a8afa64d9872ac0d7fc7
#
_cell.length_a   1.000
_cell.length_b   1.000
_cell.length_c   1.000
_cell.angle_alpha   90.00
_cell.angle_beta   90.00
_cell.angle_gamma   90.00
#
_symmetry.space_group_name_H-M   'P 1'
#
loop_
_entity.id
_entity.type
_entity.pdbx_description
1 polymer ?
#
loop_
_entity_poly.entity_id
_entity_poly.type
_entity_poly.pdbx_seq_one_letter_code
_entity_poly.pdbx_strand_id
1 'polypeptide(L)'
;MDKQIVVYEGEKDVRLEVKTDGETVWLTQVQMCQLFGRDRTVITKHINNIFKEGELEREVVCAKFAHTTIHGAMKGKAQVQEVTAYNLDVIISVGYRVKSIQGTRFRQWATRILREMLLNRLDEIKRITNLERRMDAAEGDIKQIKGGMSYLVQQLTAPTSSTSRRIGFDGTADVPSKPYGKK
;
A
#
# COMPACT_ATOMS: atom_id res chain seq x y z
N MET A 1 11.51 -14.30 14.36
CA MET A 1 10.28 -13.62 14.85
C MET A 1 10.73 -12.38 15.58
N ASP A 2 10.69 -11.26 14.91
CA ASP A 2 11.18 -9.99 15.43
C ASP A 2 10.20 -9.46 16.48
N LYS A 3 10.71 -9.27 17.68
CA LYS A 3 9.99 -8.59 18.76
C LYS A 3 10.02 -7.09 18.50
N GLN A 4 9.06 -6.59 17.77
CA GLN A 4 8.88 -5.15 17.66
C GLN A 4 8.13 -4.67 18.90
N ILE A 5 8.80 -3.87 19.73
CA ILE A 5 8.23 -3.28 20.93
C ILE A 5 7.48 -2.03 20.50
N VAL A 6 6.17 -2.07 20.46
CA VAL A 6 5.35 -0.87 20.33
C VAL A 6 5.13 -0.30 21.72
N VAL A 7 5.77 0.82 22.01
CA VAL A 7 5.62 1.51 23.30
C VAL A 7 4.35 2.37 23.22
N TYR A 8 3.33 2.00 23.99
CA TYR A 8 2.24 2.90 24.31
C TYR A 8 2.73 3.85 25.40
N GLU A 9 3.07 5.07 25.04
CA GLU A 9 3.37 6.15 26.02
C GLU A 9 2.06 6.77 26.52
N GLY A 10 1.45 6.13 27.51
CA GLY A 10 0.53 6.83 28.41
C GLY A 10 1.36 7.65 29.42
N GLU A 11 0.90 8.81 29.84
CA GLU A 11 1.57 9.80 30.70
C GLU A 11 2.14 9.31 32.06
N LYS A 12 2.12 8.04 32.35
CA LYS A 12 2.83 7.35 33.45
C LYS A 12 3.24 5.96 32.99
N ASP A 13 4.46 5.83 32.51
CA ASP A 13 5.33 4.63 32.47
C ASP A 13 4.69 3.22 32.33
N VAL A 14 3.60 3.05 31.60
CA VAL A 14 3.14 1.74 31.24
C VAL A 14 3.86 1.33 29.95
N ARG A 15 5.08 0.83 30.08
CA ARG A 15 5.79 0.16 28.99
C ARG A 15 5.24 -1.28 28.90
N LEU A 16 4.48 -1.56 27.86
CA LEU A 16 4.03 -2.90 27.56
C LEU A 16 4.93 -3.49 26.48
N GLU A 17 5.60 -4.59 26.82
CA GLU A 17 6.24 -5.43 25.80
C GLU A 17 5.15 -6.17 25.04
N VAL A 18 4.95 -5.79 23.81
CA VAL A 18 3.90 -6.33 22.97
C VAL A 18 4.51 -7.28 21.95
N LYS A 19 3.94 -8.48 21.84
CA LYS A 19 4.30 -9.39 20.75
C LYS A 19 3.56 -8.97 19.50
N THR A 20 4.28 -8.80 18.40
CA THR A 20 3.68 -8.57 17.09
C THR A 20 4.15 -9.69 16.16
N ASP A 21 3.27 -10.16 15.31
CA ASP A 21 3.54 -11.10 14.23
C ASP A 21 3.70 -10.44 12.87
N GLY A 22 3.73 -9.09 12.84
CA GLY A 22 3.79 -8.26 11.65
C GLY A 22 2.42 -7.82 11.12
N GLU A 23 1.34 -8.49 11.52
CA GLU A 23 -0.03 -8.18 11.10
C GLU A 23 -0.85 -7.57 12.24
N THR A 24 -0.65 -8.05 13.47
CA THR A 24 -1.41 -7.60 14.66
C THR A 24 -0.56 -7.60 15.91
N VAL A 25 -1.12 -7.03 16.96
CA VAL A 25 -0.55 -6.90 18.30
C VAL A 25 -1.26 -7.86 19.23
N TRP A 26 -0.51 -8.61 20.03
CA TRP A 26 -1.05 -9.60 20.97
C TRP A 26 -0.80 -9.18 22.42
N LEU A 27 -1.85 -9.10 23.22
CA LEU A 27 -1.77 -8.87 24.66
C LEU A 27 -2.37 -10.03 25.44
N THR A 28 -1.71 -10.38 26.53
CA THR A 28 -2.27 -11.26 27.55
C THR A 28 -3.30 -10.52 28.40
N GLN A 29 -4.15 -11.25 29.08
CA GLN A 29 -5.12 -10.67 30.01
C GLN A 29 -4.46 -9.82 31.11
N VAL A 30 -3.29 -10.24 31.61
CA VAL A 30 -2.51 -9.48 32.60
C VAL A 30 -2.06 -8.14 32.05
N GLN A 31 -1.55 -8.13 30.83
CA GLN A 31 -1.15 -6.89 30.14
C GLN A 31 -2.35 -5.96 29.88
N MET A 32 -3.52 -6.51 29.54
CA MET A 32 -4.75 -5.71 29.44
C MET A 32 -5.20 -5.11 30.77
N CYS A 33 -5.02 -5.83 31.88
CA CYS A 33 -5.29 -5.29 33.21
C CYS A 33 -4.39 -4.08 33.52
N GLN A 34 -3.11 -4.16 33.17
CA GLN A 34 -2.16 -3.05 33.30
C GLN A 34 -2.51 -1.88 32.38
N LEU A 35 -2.79 -2.16 31.11
CA LEU A 35 -3.15 -1.16 30.10
C LEU A 35 -4.38 -0.35 30.50
N PHE A 36 -5.42 -1.01 30.99
CA PHE A 36 -6.70 -0.38 31.31
C PHE A 36 -6.87 0.00 32.78
N GLY A 37 -5.93 -0.36 33.65
CA GLY A 37 -6.00 -0.10 35.09
C GLY A 37 -7.23 -0.73 35.73
N ARG A 38 -7.52 -1.99 35.39
CA ARG A 38 -8.68 -2.74 35.88
C ARG A 38 -8.29 -4.14 36.31
N ASP A 39 -9.06 -4.67 37.27
CA ASP A 39 -8.87 -6.01 37.78
C ASP A 39 -9.17 -7.08 36.72
N ARG A 40 -8.53 -8.22 36.88
CA ARG A 40 -8.68 -9.37 35.99
C ARG A 40 -10.13 -9.80 35.81
N THR A 41 -10.94 -9.74 36.85
CA THR A 41 -12.37 -10.11 36.81
C THR A 41 -13.15 -9.23 35.86
N VAL A 42 -12.88 -7.90 35.87
CA VAL A 42 -13.52 -6.93 34.99
C VAL A 42 -13.12 -7.16 33.54
N ILE A 43 -11.83 -7.36 33.29
CA ILE A 43 -11.32 -7.64 31.93
C ILE A 43 -11.90 -8.96 31.41
N THR A 44 -11.90 -10.03 32.23
CA THR A 44 -12.50 -11.33 31.86
C THR A 44 -13.97 -11.14 31.46
N LYS A 45 -14.75 -10.39 32.25
CA LYS A 45 -16.15 -10.14 31.97
C LYS A 45 -16.34 -9.45 30.60
N HIS A 46 -15.52 -8.44 30.27
CA HIS A 46 -15.60 -7.77 28.98
C HIS A 46 -15.24 -8.70 27.83
N ILE A 47 -14.17 -9.48 27.96
CA ILE A 47 -13.76 -10.47 26.95
C ILE A 47 -14.87 -11.50 26.71
N ASN A 48 -15.45 -12.05 27.79
CA ASN A 48 -16.52 -13.04 27.68
C ASN A 48 -17.78 -12.45 27.02
N ASN A 49 -18.10 -11.18 27.31
CA ASN A 49 -19.25 -10.51 26.69
C ASN A 49 -19.03 -10.31 25.19
N ILE A 50 -17.82 -9.95 24.74
CA ILE A 50 -17.47 -9.80 23.31
C ILE A 50 -17.79 -11.09 22.55
N PHE A 51 -17.35 -12.25 23.10
CA PHE A 51 -17.62 -13.54 22.47
C PHE A 51 -19.09 -13.97 22.57
N LYS A 52 -19.74 -13.70 23.72
CA LYS A 52 -21.15 -14.02 23.92
C LYS A 52 -22.08 -13.23 23.02
N GLU A 53 -21.74 -11.98 22.73
CA GLU A 53 -22.50 -11.08 21.86
C GLU A 53 -22.18 -11.34 20.36
N GLY A 54 -21.24 -12.24 20.06
CA GLY A 54 -20.84 -12.56 18.68
C GLY A 54 -20.11 -11.43 17.96
N GLU A 55 -19.53 -10.47 18.72
CA GLU A 55 -18.78 -9.35 18.13
C GLU A 55 -17.49 -9.87 17.45
N LEU A 56 -16.83 -10.85 18.06
CA LEU A 56 -15.60 -11.47 17.54
C LEU A 56 -15.63 -12.99 17.73
N GLU A 57 -15.02 -13.72 16.80
CA GLU A 57 -14.85 -15.17 16.87
C GLU A 57 -13.56 -15.54 17.62
N ARG A 58 -13.69 -16.39 18.67
CA ARG A 58 -12.60 -16.74 19.57
C ARG A 58 -11.41 -17.39 18.82
N GLU A 59 -11.69 -18.23 17.85
CA GLU A 59 -10.70 -18.98 17.07
C GLU A 59 -9.78 -18.08 16.26
N VAL A 60 -10.28 -16.91 15.82
CA VAL A 60 -9.56 -15.93 15.01
C VAL A 60 -8.73 -14.98 15.87
N VAL A 61 -9.26 -14.59 17.03
CA VAL A 61 -8.70 -13.49 17.83
C VAL A 61 -7.94 -13.92 19.08
N CYS A 62 -7.86 -15.22 19.35
CA CYS A 62 -7.13 -15.78 20.49
C CYS A 62 -6.01 -16.69 20.03
N ALA A 63 -4.83 -16.53 20.62
CA ALA A 63 -3.69 -17.41 20.41
C ALA A 63 -3.12 -17.88 21.76
N LYS A 64 -2.55 -19.09 21.78
CA LYS A 64 -1.84 -19.62 22.93
C LYS A 64 -0.35 -19.44 22.73
N PHE A 65 0.30 -18.80 23.68
CA PHE A 65 1.75 -18.63 23.70
C PHE A 65 2.37 -19.37 24.87
N ALA A 66 3.46 -20.09 24.61
CA ALA A 66 4.27 -20.69 25.65
C ALA A 66 5.05 -19.59 26.39
N HIS A 67 4.87 -19.47 27.68
CA HIS A 67 5.64 -18.60 28.57
C HIS A 67 6.52 -19.45 29.48
N THR A 68 7.83 -19.30 29.34
CA THR A 68 8.79 -20.00 30.18
C THR A 68 9.09 -19.16 31.41
N THR A 69 8.65 -19.64 32.61
CA THR A 69 9.02 -19.03 33.88
C THR A 69 10.09 -19.87 34.55
N ILE A 70 11.18 -19.22 34.96
CA ILE A 70 12.24 -19.83 35.74
C ILE A 70 11.80 -19.71 37.22
N HIS A 71 11.39 -20.81 37.84
CA HIS A 71 11.03 -20.81 39.26
C HIS A 71 12.29 -20.77 40.13
N GLY A 72 12.40 -19.73 40.96
CA GLY A 72 13.54 -19.52 41.87
C GLY A 72 13.69 -20.53 42.98
N ALA A 73 12.71 -21.41 43.20
CA ALA A 73 12.73 -22.43 44.30
C ALA A 73 13.36 -23.77 43.88
N MET A 74 13.48 -24.06 42.59
CA MET A 74 14.17 -25.25 42.08
C MET A 74 15.17 -24.84 40.99
N LYS A 75 16.45 -24.77 41.33
CA LYS A 75 17.54 -24.49 40.40
C LYS A 75 17.45 -25.45 39.19
N GLY A 76 17.09 -24.94 38.03
CA GLY A 76 17.24 -25.62 36.74
C GLY A 76 15.97 -26.21 36.10
N LYS A 77 14.76 -26.06 36.67
CA LYS A 77 13.52 -26.47 35.98
C LYS A 77 12.78 -25.25 35.44
N ALA A 78 12.80 -25.10 34.12
CA ALA A 78 11.94 -24.15 33.39
C ALA A 78 10.52 -24.74 33.32
N GLN A 79 9.52 -24.05 33.87
CA GLN A 79 8.12 -24.42 33.70
C GLN A 79 7.56 -23.68 32.51
N VAL A 80 7.12 -24.40 31.49
CA VAL A 80 6.42 -23.85 30.35
C VAL A 80 4.94 -23.75 30.67
N GLN A 81 4.42 -22.55 30.77
CA GLN A 81 3.00 -22.28 30.97
C GLN A 81 2.39 -21.71 29.69
N GLU A 82 1.30 -22.30 29.21
CA GLU A 82 0.53 -21.72 28.12
C GLU A 82 -0.30 -20.56 28.63
N VAL A 83 -0.14 -19.40 27.98
CA VAL A 83 -0.90 -18.19 28.28
C VAL A 83 -1.68 -17.79 27.04
N THR A 84 -2.99 -17.58 27.22
CA THR A 84 -3.83 -17.06 26.14
C THR A 84 -3.55 -15.57 25.94
N ALA A 85 -3.26 -15.17 24.71
CA ALA A 85 -3.19 -13.79 24.28
C ALA A 85 -4.33 -13.48 23.29
N TYR A 86 -4.63 -12.22 23.18
CA TYR A 86 -5.73 -11.67 22.44
C TYR A 86 -5.18 -10.65 21.44
N ASN A 87 -5.71 -10.63 20.23
CA ASN A 87 -5.26 -9.72 19.18
C ASN A 87 -5.76 -8.28 19.40
N LEU A 88 -5.36 -7.37 18.49
CA LEU A 88 -5.71 -5.95 18.55
C LEU A 88 -7.22 -5.72 18.56
N ASP A 89 -8.02 -6.55 17.89
CA ASP A 89 -9.47 -6.38 17.82
C ASP A 89 -10.11 -6.54 19.20
N VAL A 90 -9.71 -7.58 19.95
CA VAL A 90 -10.16 -7.77 21.34
C VAL A 90 -9.69 -6.63 22.24
N ILE A 91 -8.45 -6.17 22.07
CA ILE A 91 -7.90 -5.06 22.85
C ILE A 91 -8.72 -3.79 22.64
N ILE A 92 -9.06 -3.46 21.41
CA ILE A 92 -9.89 -2.31 21.04
C ILE A 92 -11.31 -2.48 21.65
N SER A 93 -11.96 -3.62 21.44
CA SER A 93 -13.31 -3.90 21.93
C SER A 93 -13.40 -3.79 23.46
N VAL A 94 -12.41 -4.34 24.20
CA VAL A 94 -12.29 -4.16 25.65
C VAL A 94 -12.08 -2.68 26.01
N GLY A 95 -11.20 -1.98 25.30
CA GLY A 95 -10.89 -0.57 25.54
C GLY A 95 -12.10 0.35 25.41
N TYR A 96 -13.01 0.05 24.48
CA TYR A 96 -14.27 0.80 24.32
C TYR A 96 -15.30 0.48 25.44
N ARG A 97 -15.26 -0.71 26.01
CA ARG A 97 -16.21 -1.15 27.07
C ARG A 97 -15.77 -0.79 28.49
N VAL A 98 -14.46 -0.67 28.71
CA VAL A 98 -13.89 -0.41 30.03
C VAL A 98 -14.16 1.02 30.48
N LYS A 99 -14.77 1.16 31.70
CA LYS A 99 -14.98 2.44 32.36
C LYS A 99 -13.80 2.75 33.31
N SER A 100 -12.69 3.26 32.76
CA SER A 100 -11.53 3.71 33.53
C SER A 100 -10.92 4.97 32.92
N ILE A 101 -10.09 5.67 33.67
CA ILE A 101 -9.32 6.81 33.17
C ILE A 101 -8.39 6.35 32.05
N GLN A 102 -7.69 5.23 32.25
CA GLN A 102 -6.81 4.64 31.24
C GLN A 102 -7.57 4.21 29.99
N GLY A 103 -8.77 3.62 30.13
CA GLY A 103 -9.63 3.31 29.00
C GLY A 103 -10.06 4.55 28.23
N THR A 104 -10.32 5.67 28.91
CA THR A 104 -10.62 6.94 28.25
C THR A 104 -9.41 7.47 27.47
N ARG A 105 -8.21 7.47 28.07
CA ARG A 105 -6.97 7.85 27.40
C ARG A 105 -6.65 6.98 26.19
N PHE A 106 -6.85 5.67 26.32
CA PHE A 106 -6.72 4.72 25.22
C PHE A 106 -7.64 5.09 24.04
N ARG A 107 -8.92 5.36 24.31
CA ARG A 107 -9.88 5.75 23.25
C ARG A 107 -9.49 7.08 22.58
N GLN A 108 -9.03 8.06 23.35
CA GLN A 108 -8.54 9.35 22.81
C GLN A 108 -7.31 9.15 21.92
N TRP A 109 -6.37 8.33 22.37
CA TRP A 109 -5.18 7.97 21.60
C TRP A 109 -5.57 7.22 20.31
N ALA A 110 -6.40 6.17 20.40
CA ALA A 110 -6.85 5.38 19.25
C ALA A 110 -7.58 6.27 18.22
N THR A 111 -8.46 7.18 18.69
CA THR A 111 -9.16 8.11 17.81
C THR A 111 -8.21 9.07 17.11
N ARG A 112 -7.15 9.54 17.81
CA ARG A 112 -6.12 10.40 17.21
C ARG A 112 -5.37 9.67 16.10
N ILE A 113 -4.87 8.46 16.40
CA ILE A 113 -4.15 7.63 15.41
C ILE A 113 -5.02 7.34 14.20
N LEU A 114 -6.27 6.93 14.40
CA LEU A 114 -7.21 6.65 13.30
C LEU A 114 -7.44 7.90 12.44
N ARG A 115 -7.60 9.06 13.07
CA ARG A 115 -7.76 10.34 12.34
C ARG A 115 -6.52 10.68 11.51
N GLU A 116 -5.33 10.56 12.10
CA GLU A 116 -4.06 10.81 11.41
C GLU A 116 -3.88 9.86 10.22
N MET A 117 -4.15 8.57 10.41
CA MET A 117 -4.07 7.57 9.33
C MET A 117 -5.05 7.87 8.20
N LEU A 118 -6.30 8.24 8.52
CA LEU A 118 -7.31 8.58 7.52
C LEU A 118 -6.93 9.83 6.72
N LEU A 119 -6.43 10.87 7.40
CA LEU A 119 -6.00 12.11 6.73
C LEU A 119 -4.80 11.87 5.82
N ASN A 120 -3.79 11.16 6.31
CA ASN A 120 -2.62 10.80 5.51
C ASN A 120 -3.00 9.96 4.28
N ARG A 121 -3.92 9.01 4.43
CA ARG A 121 -4.43 8.21 3.33
C ARG A 121 -5.15 9.04 2.28
N LEU A 122 -5.97 10.01 2.70
CA LEU A 122 -6.65 10.93 1.78
C LEU A 122 -5.65 11.80 0.99
N ASP A 123 -4.60 12.29 1.64
CA ASP A 123 -3.57 13.07 0.97
C ASP A 123 -2.73 12.23 0.00
N GLU A 124 -2.45 10.99 0.35
CA GLU A 124 -1.79 10.03 -0.53
C GLU A 124 -2.64 9.74 -1.78
N ILE A 125 -3.94 9.49 -1.60
CA ILE A 125 -4.88 9.28 -2.72
C ILE A 125 -4.88 10.50 -3.65
N LYS A 126 -4.97 11.72 -3.10
CA LYS A 126 -4.91 12.96 -3.91
C LYS A 126 -3.62 13.08 -4.70
N ARG A 127 -2.47 12.71 -4.10
CA ARG A 127 -1.16 12.71 -4.78
C ARG A 127 -1.14 11.70 -5.93
N ILE A 128 -1.63 10.48 -5.69
CA ILE A 128 -1.70 9.42 -6.71
C ILE A 128 -2.59 9.89 -7.88
N THR A 129 -3.80 10.37 -7.60
CA THR A 129 -4.71 10.88 -8.64
C THR A 129 -4.11 12.03 -9.46
N ASN A 130 -3.33 12.90 -8.82
CA ASN A 130 -2.64 13.98 -9.54
C ASN A 130 -1.52 13.45 -10.42
N LEU A 131 -0.76 12.46 -9.95
CA LEU A 131 0.29 11.80 -10.74
C LEU A 131 -0.31 11.04 -11.92
N GLU A 132 -1.38 10.31 -11.74
CA GLU A 132 -2.11 9.61 -12.82
C GLU A 132 -2.54 10.58 -13.90
N ARG A 133 -3.17 11.70 -13.54
CA ARG A 133 -3.56 12.74 -14.51
C ARG A 133 -2.37 13.32 -15.30
N ARG A 134 -1.24 13.52 -14.63
CA ARG A 134 -0.02 14.01 -15.30
C ARG A 134 0.59 12.96 -16.23
N MET A 135 0.52 11.69 -15.85
CA MET A 135 0.96 10.58 -16.72
C MET A 135 0.09 10.48 -17.96
N ASP A 136 -1.23 10.53 -17.81
CA ASP A 136 -2.18 10.48 -18.94
C ASP A 136 -1.93 11.63 -19.92
N ALA A 137 -1.69 12.84 -19.41
CA ALA A 137 -1.34 13.99 -20.23
C ALA A 137 -0.01 13.77 -20.99
N ALA A 138 1.03 13.30 -20.32
CA ALA A 138 2.32 13.02 -20.94
C ALA A 138 2.24 11.89 -21.98
N GLU A 139 1.44 10.86 -21.75
CA GLU A 139 1.18 9.79 -22.72
C GLU A 139 0.46 10.34 -23.96
N GLY A 140 -0.49 11.26 -23.76
CA GLY A 140 -1.15 11.98 -24.85
C GLY A 140 -0.16 12.77 -25.73
N ASP A 141 0.74 13.53 -25.08
CA ASP A 141 1.78 14.31 -25.77
C ASP A 141 2.75 13.41 -26.54
N ILE A 142 3.18 12.30 -25.95
CA ILE A 142 4.05 11.30 -26.60
C ILE A 142 3.36 10.70 -27.82
N LYS A 143 2.08 10.38 -27.72
CA LYS A 143 1.30 9.83 -28.85
C LYS A 143 1.19 10.84 -29.99
N GLN A 144 0.99 12.11 -29.67
CA GLN A 144 0.93 13.19 -30.64
C GLN A 144 2.28 13.40 -31.33
N ILE A 145 3.39 13.42 -30.58
CA ILE A 145 4.76 13.54 -31.10
C ILE A 145 5.09 12.35 -32.01
N LYS A 146 4.76 11.12 -31.58
CA LYS A 146 4.95 9.91 -32.39
C LYS A 146 4.17 9.99 -33.71
N GLY A 147 2.92 10.46 -33.65
CA GLY A 147 2.10 10.65 -34.86
C GLY A 147 2.72 11.66 -35.82
N GLY A 148 3.16 12.82 -35.33
CA GLY A 148 3.85 13.84 -36.11
C GLY A 148 5.16 13.34 -36.72
N MET A 149 5.94 12.59 -35.95
CA MET A 149 7.21 12.02 -36.43
C MET A 149 6.99 10.98 -37.52
N SER A 150 5.97 10.11 -37.38
CA SER A 150 5.60 9.13 -38.41
C SER A 150 5.17 9.83 -39.70
N TYR A 151 4.41 10.92 -39.59
CA TYR A 151 4.00 11.71 -40.75
C TYR A 151 5.22 12.33 -41.48
N LEU A 152 6.17 12.91 -40.74
CA LEU A 152 7.39 13.48 -41.32
C LEU A 152 8.27 12.43 -41.99
N VAL A 153 8.44 11.28 -41.37
CA VAL A 153 9.19 10.14 -41.96
C VAL A 153 8.52 9.70 -43.25
N GLN A 154 7.20 9.62 -43.30
CA GLN A 154 6.47 9.21 -44.49
C GLN A 154 6.64 10.25 -45.64
N GLN A 155 6.67 11.55 -45.34
CA GLN A 155 6.96 12.59 -46.34
C GLN A 155 8.39 12.53 -46.86
N LEU A 156 9.37 12.24 -46.01
CA LEU A 156 10.78 12.16 -46.39
C LEU A 156 11.11 10.88 -47.16
N THR A 157 10.35 9.79 -46.91
CA THR A 157 10.55 8.49 -47.60
C THR A 157 9.62 8.30 -48.80
N ALA A 158 8.68 9.23 -49.04
CA ALA A 158 7.88 9.19 -50.24
C ALA A 158 8.80 9.27 -51.47
N PRO A 159 8.73 8.31 -52.42
CA PRO A 159 9.56 8.40 -53.63
C PRO A 159 9.19 9.69 -54.37
N THR A 160 10.15 10.58 -54.50
CA THR A 160 10.04 11.71 -55.43
C THR A 160 9.79 11.09 -56.79
N SER A 161 8.55 11.20 -57.29
CA SER A 161 8.26 10.92 -58.68
C SER A 161 9.06 11.90 -59.50
N SER A 162 10.33 11.56 -59.81
CA SER A 162 11.07 12.24 -60.83
C SER A 162 10.31 12.05 -62.12
N THR A 163 9.51 13.05 -62.48
CA THR A 163 9.04 13.21 -63.86
C THR A 163 10.30 13.47 -64.64
N SER A 164 10.98 12.40 -65.05
CA SER A 164 12.00 12.45 -66.09
C SER A 164 11.27 12.89 -67.34
N ARG A 165 11.25 14.19 -67.61
CA ARG A 165 11.01 14.70 -68.96
C ARG A 165 12.12 14.12 -69.82
N ARG A 166 11.81 13.01 -70.48
CA ARG A 166 12.60 12.60 -71.65
C ARG A 166 12.48 13.71 -72.66
N ILE A 167 13.53 14.55 -72.83
CA ILE A 167 13.74 15.42 -73.96
C ILE A 167 14.02 14.43 -75.08
N GLY A 168 12.96 14.07 -75.81
CA GLY A 168 13.08 13.29 -77.03
C GLY A 168 13.70 14.25 -78.07
N PHE A 169 14.93 13.97 -78.41
CA PHE A 169 15.56 14.59 -79.60
C PHE A 169 15.02 13.80 -80.79
N ASP A 170 13.86 14.26 -81.39
CA ASP A 170 13.35 13.76 -82.64
C ASP A 170 14.22 14.25 -83.73
N GLY A 171 15.28 13.52 -84.01
CA GLY A 171 16.15 13.77 -85.14
C GLY A 171 15.53 13.31 -86.47
N THR A 172 14.48 13.95 -86.89
CA THR A 172 14.03 13.90 -88.32
C THR A 172 14.23 15.27 -88.91
N ALA A 173 15.47 15.54 -89.25
CA ALA A 173 15.75 16.63 -90.16
C ALA A 173 15.42 16.12 -91.57
N ASP A 174 14.28 16.57 -92.09
CA ASP A 174 13.97 16.49 -93.52
C ASP A 174 14.99 17.30 -94.29
N VAL A 175 15.87 16.58 -95.01
CA VAL A 175 16.79 17.19 -95.98
C VAL A 175 16.06 17.16 -97.28
N PRO A 176 15.67 18.33 -97.84
CA PRO A 176 15.09 18.38 -99.22
C PRO A 176 16.17 18.06 -100.23
N SER A 177 16.05 16.94 -100.94
CA SER A 177 16.86 16.60 -102.12
C SER A 177 16.56 17.54 -103.29
N LYS A 178 17.51 18.38 -103.61
CA LYS A 178 17.50 19.14 -104.89
C LYS A 178 17.93 18.21 -106.01
N PRO A 179 17.16 18.12 -107.11
CA PRO A 179 17.58 17.34 -108.27
C PRO A 179 18.63 18.13 -109.04
N TYR A 180 19.78 17.54 -109.24
CA TYR A 180 20.77 18.03 -110.21
C TYR A 180 20.27 17.77 -111.60
N GLY A 181 19.91 18.92 -112.34
CA GLY A 181 19.68 18.90 -113.78
C GLY A 181 20.99 18.88 -114.55
N LYS A 182 21.05 18.00 -115.44
CA LYS A 182 22.12 17.95 -116.47
C LYS A 182 22.09 19.13 -117.37
N LYS A 183 23.21 19.74 -117.50
CA LYS A 183 23.98 20.01 -118.74
C LYS A 183 25.32 20.58 -118.35
#